data_a039851452089da714b02258602106b2
#
_entry.id   a039851452089da714b02258602106b2
#
_cell.length_a   1.000
_cell.length_b   1.000
_cell.length_c   1.000
_cell.angle_alpha   90.00
_cell.angle_beta   90.00
_cell.angle_gamma   90.00
#
_symmetry.space_group_name_H-M   'P 1'
#
loop_
_entity.id
_entity.type
_entity.pdbx_description
1 polymer ?
#
loop_
_entity_poly.entity_id
_entity_poly.type
_entity_poly.pdbx_seq_one_letter_code
_entity_poly.pdbx_strand_id
1 'polypeptide(L)'
;MAESMKGLKRTCRCAEVTKADIGKKVTLMGWVQKIRNKGGIIFVDLRDRSGIMQIIFENGPISEEGFEKAAKLRSEFVIAVEGEVMARSGAVNENLATGELEVKAESLRILSEAETPPFPIEEDSKTREELRLKYRYLDLRRPDIQRNLIMRSKVAMLTREFMSKEGFLEIETPMLTKSTPEGARDYLVPSRVHPGSFYALPQSPQLFKQLLMCSGYDRYIQIVKCFRDEDLRADRQPEFTQIDMELAFVDVDDVIDVNERLLAHLFKEVLGVEVQLPIQRMTWKEAMNRFGSDKPDLRFGMELVDVSETVKDTEFVVFKGALENGGSVRGINAKGQGAMPRKKIDKLVEFAKGYGAKCLAYIAIHEDGSWKSSFSKFMTEEQMEALIKAMDGQAGDLLLFAADRNKIVWNVLGALRLELAEQMGLLDKNEYRFVWITEFPLLEWSDEENRFTAMHHPFTMPMDEDLPLLDTDPGAVRAKAYDIVLNGTEIGGGSVRIHQNDVQEKMFEMLGFTKERAHERFGFLLDAFKYGVPPHAGLAYGLDRLVMLMAKEDSIRDVIAFPKVKDASCLMTEAPSPVDAAQLEELGLEVEPQAEEETTEE
;
A
#
# COMPACT_ATOMS: atom_id res chain seq x y z
N MET A 1 9.17 -42.44 -10.62
CA MET A 1 8.24 -42.64 -9.49
C MET A 1 8.80 -41.93 -8.25
N ALA A 2 7.95 -41.20 -7.53
CA ALA A 2 8.31 -40.52 -6.29
C ALA A 2 8.83 -41.50 -5.24
N GLU A 3 9.94 -41.16 -4.58
CA GLU A 3 10.58 -41.98 -3.55
C GLU A 3 10.18 -41.52 -2.14
N SER A 4 10.22 -42.45 -1.19
CA SER A 4 9.78 -42.17 0.18
C SER A 4 10.78 -41.30 0.97
N MET A 5 10.25 -40.43 1.82
CA MET A 5 11.02 -39.69 2.83
C MET A 5 11.50 -40.60 4.00
N LYS A 6 11.07 -41.87 4.08
CA LYS A 6 11.39 -42.74 5.22
C LYS A 6 12.89 -42.80 5.46
N GLY A 7 13.31 -42.50 6.69
CA GLY A 7 14.71 -42.53 7.10
C GLY A 7 15.51 -41.25 6.78
N LEU A 8 14.92 -40.28 6.06
CA LEU A 8 15.56 -38.99 5.78
C LEU A 8 15.09 -37.91 6.73
N LYS A 9 16.01 -37.05 7.13
CA LYS A 9 15.73 -35.82 7.88
C LYS A 9 16.63 -34.71 7.33
N ARG A 10 16.03 -33.61 6.87
CA ARG A 10 16.79 -32.43 6.47
C ARG A 10 17.64 -31.92 7.65
N THR A 11 18.94 -31.75 7.46
CA THR A 11 19.86 -31.25 8.49
C THR A 11 19.87 -29.73 8.57
N CYS A 12 19.83 -29.06 7.42
CA CYS A 12 19.82 -27.60 7.29
C CYS A 12 19.20 -27.20 5.95
N ARG A 13 18.98 -25.89 5.75
CA ARG A 13 18.60 -25.34 4.43
C ARG A 13 19.80 -25.06 3.57
N CYS A 14 19.58 -24.85 2.26
CA CYS A 14 20.65 -24.67 1.28
C CYS A 14 21.63 -23.53 1.64
N ALA A 15 21.13 -22.35 1.96
CA ALA A 15 22.00 -21.20 2.29
C ALA A 15 22.38 -21.09 3.78
N GLU A 16 21.97 -22.03 4.61
CA GLU A 16 22.43 -22.13 6.00
C GLU A 16 23.78 -22.85 6.12
N VAL A 17 24.23 -23.51 5.07
CA VAL A 17 25.54 -24.16 5.00
C VAL A 17 26.64 -23.11 4.90
N THR A 18 27.67 -23.22 5.76
CA THR A 18 28.79 -22.27 5.87
C THR A 18 30.15 -22.96 5.67
N LYS A 19 31.21 -22.18 5.58
CA LYS A 19 32.58 -22.72 5.53
C LYS A 19 32.94 -23.59 6.75
N ALA A 20 32.32 -23.38 7.89
CA ALA A 20 32.48 -24.18 9.10
C ALA A 20 31.91 -25.60 8.98
N ASP A 21 31.15 -25.86 7.92
CA ASP A 21 30.51 -27.15 7.64
C ASP A 21 31.28 -28.00 6.63
N ILE A 22 32.39 -27.49 6.10
CA ILE A 22 33.27 -28.26 5.19
C ILE A 22 33.71 -29.55 5.88
N GLY A 23 33.58 -30.68 5.16
CA GLY A 23 33.88 -32.02 5.67
C GLY A 23 32.71 -32.68 6.44
N LYS A 24 31.62 -31.95 6.71
CA LYS A 24 30.42 -32.51 7.34
C LYS A 24 29.46 -33.07 6.32
N LYS A 25 28.76 -34.15 6.73
CA LYS A 25 27.64 -34.68 5.95
C LYS A 25 26.36 -33.90 6.23
N VAL A 26 25.65 -33.55 5.15
CA VAL A 26 24.39 -32.83 5.20
C VAL A 26 23.34 -33.56 4.37
N THR A 27 22.08 -33.41 4.76
CA THR A 27 20.92 -33.79 3.99
C THR A 27 20.19 -32.51 3.59
N LEU A 28 20.25 -32.15 2.31
CA LEU A 28 19.57 -31.02 1.72
C LEU A 28 18.35 -31.48 0.93
N MET A 29 17.30 -30.66 0.96
CA MET A 29 16.06 -30.92 0.24
C MET A 29 15.52 -29.64 -0.37
N GLY A 30 15.10 -29.69 -1.63
CA GLY A 30 14.61 -28.53 -2.35
C GLY A 30 14.20 -28.86 -3.77
N TRP A 31 14.07 -27.80 -4.55
CA TRP A 31 13.72 -27.84 -5.97
C TRP A 31 14.96 -27.72 -6.84
N VAL A 32 15.04 -28.54 -7.88
CA VAL A 32 16.09 -28.43 -8.91
C VAL A 32 15.84 -27.16 -9.74
N GLN A 33 16.69 -26.17 -9.64
CA GLN A 33 16.57 -24.96 -10.45
C GLN A 33 17.28 -25.08 -11.80
N LYS A 34 18.51 -25.55 -11.80
CA LYS A 34 19.35 -25.67 -13.01
C LYS A 34 20.18 -26.92 -12.97
N ILE A 35 20.38 -27.54 -14.13
CA ILE A 35 21.18 -28.74 -14.31
C ILE A 35 22.23 -28.49 -15.39
N ARG A 36 23.46 -28.91 -15.15
CA ARG A 36 24.57 -28.84 -16.10
C ARG A 36 25.28 -30.18 -16.13
N ASN A 37 25.10 -30.94 -17.19
CA ASN A 37 25.80 -32.20 -17.39
C ASN A 37 27.06 -31.95 -18.24
N LYS A 38 28.25 -32.29 -17.69
CA LYS A 38 29.57 -32.13 -18.30
C LYS A 38 30.23 -33.49 -18.65
N GLY A 39 29.40 -34.54 -18.90
CA GLY A 39 29.88 -35.86 -19.38
C GLY A 39 30.40 -36.65 -18.17
N GLY A 40 30.72 -36.74 -17.21
CA GLY A 40 31.15 -37.51 -16.02
C GLY A 40 30.80 -36.83 -14.71
N ILE A 41 30.38 -35.58 -14.80
CA ILE A 41 29.99 -34.77 -13.65
C ILE A 41 28.69 -34.03 -13.96
N ILE A 42 27.72 -34.11 -13.03
CA ILE A 42 26.45 -33.37 -13.11
C ILE A 42 26.42 -32.38 -12.00
N PHE A 43 26.22 -31.10 -12.35
CA PHE A 43 26.00 -30.00 -11.41
C PHE A 43 24.50 -29.70 -11.36
N VAL A 44 23.96 -29.59 -10.14
CA VAL A 44 22.58 -29.22 -9.88
C VAL A 44 22.56 -28.03 -8.93
N ASP A 45 21.89 -26.96 -9.32
CA ASP A 45 21.57 -25.87 -8.43
C ASP A 45 20.27 -26.23 -7.68
N LEU A 46 20.40 -26.62 -6.42
CA LEU A 46 19.30 -26.98 -5.54
C LEU A 46 18.83 -25.74 -4.81
N ARG A 47 17.55 -25.40 -4.99
CA ARG A 47 16.92 -24.21 -4.40
C ARG A 47 15.97 -24.57 -3.26
N ASP A 48 16.02 -23.84 -2.18
CA ASP A 48 14.97 -23.76 -1.17
C ASP A 48 14.72 -22.27 -0.79
N ARG A 49 13.87 -22.01 0.21
CA ARG A 49 13.53 -20.63 0.59
C ARG A 49 14.70 -19.82 1.15
N SER A 50 15.81 -20.47 1.52
CA SER A 50 17.01 -19.78 2.03
C SER A 50 17.95 -19.34 0.92
N GLY A 51 17.88 -20.00 -0.24
CA GLY A 51 18.75 -19.76 -1.38
C GLY A 51 19.09 -21.01 -2.16
N ILE A 52 20.25 -21.02 -2.79
CA ILE A 52 20.73 -22.05 -3.70
C ILE A 52 22.00 -22.67 -3.18
N MET A 53 22.12 -24.02 -3.29
CA MET A 53 23.37 -24.77 -3.08
C MET A 53 23.71 -25.55 -4.34
N GLN A 54 24.96 -25.47 -4.79
CA GLN A 54 25.43 -26.35 -5.87
C GLN A 54 25.65 -27.76 -5.34
N ILE A 55 25.02 -28.73 -5.98
CA ILE A 55 25.21 -30.16 -5.73
C ILE A 55 26.03 -30.75 -6.89
N ILE A 56 27.01 -31.59 -6.56
CA ILE A 56 27.81 -32.31 -7.55
C ILE A 56 27.54 -33.81 -7.46
N PHE A 57 27.24 -34.40 -8.59
CA PHE A 57 27.14 -35.84 -8.75
C PHE A 57 28.30 -36.33 -9.62
N GLU A 58 29.14 -37.22 -9.05
CA GLU A 58 30.27 -37.86 -9.72
C GLU A 58 30.24 -39.36 -9.47
N ASN A 59 30.64 -40.16 -10.48
CA ASN A 59 30.78 -41.59 -10.28
C ASN A 59 31.84 -41.90 -9.20
N GLY A 60 31.53 -42.81 -8.31
CA GLY A 60 32.35 -43.22 -7.19
C GLY A 60 31.73 -42.88 -5.86
N PRO A 61 31.58 -41.58 -5.47
CA PRO A 61 30.85 -41.22 -4.26
C PRO A 61 29.38 -41.61 -4.29
N ILE A 62 28.70 -41.39 -5.42
CA ILE A 62 27.34 -41.90 -5.65
C ILE A 62 27.38 -43.17 -6.47
N SER A 63 26.44 -44.10 -6.23
CA SER A 63 26.32 -45.32 -7.03
C SER A 63 26.04 -45.02 -8.50
N GLU A 64 26.36 -45.95 -9.40
CA GLU A 64 26.05 -45.84 -10.84
C GLU A 64 24.55 -45.61 -11.09
N GLU A 65 23.69 -46.34 -10.37
CA GLU A 65 22.22 -46.10 -10.40
C GLU A 65 21.85 -44.68 -9.95
N GLY A 66 22.48 -44.18 -8.90
CA GLY A 66 22.28 -42.80 -8.40
C GLY A 66 22.73 -41.74 -9.40
N PHE A 67 23.85 -41.98 -10.09
CA PHE A 67 24.33 -41.08 -11.14
C PHE A 67 23.41 -41.08 -12.38
N GLU A 68 22.95 -42.23 -12.81
CA GLU A 68 21.93 -42.33 -13.88
C GLU A 68 20.63 -41.64 -13.50
N LYS A 69 20.23 -41.74 -12.24
CA LYS A 69 19.07 -41.00 -11.69
C LYS A 69 19.31 -39.51 -11.76
N ALA A 70 20.49 -39.03 -11.36
CA ALA A 70 20.86 -37.61 -11.45
C ALA A 70 20.84 -37.07 -12.88
N ALA A 71 21.22 -37.89 -13.86
CA ALA A 71 21.18 -37.56 -15.29
C ALA A 71 19.75 -37.35 -15.85
N LYS A 72 18.74 -37.88 -15.16
CA LYS A 72 17.31 -37.78 -15.54
C LYS A 72 16.59 -36.62 -14.84
N LEU A 73 17.25 -35.89 -13.92
CA LEU A 73 16.68 -34.75 -13.24
C LEU A 73 16.25 -33.67 -14.25
N ARG A 74 15.16 -32.97 -13.91
CA ARG A 74 14.67 -31.82 -14.67
C ARG A 74 14.39 -30.65 -13.70
N SER A 75 14.23 -29.48 -14.28
CA SER A 75 13.86 -28.28 -13.52
C SER A 75 12.59 -28.53 -12.69
N GLU A 76 12.57 -27.97 -11.47
CA GLU A 76 11.50 -28.03 -10.49
C GLU A 76 11.20 -29.44 -9.92
N PHE A 77 11.98 -30.48 -10.24
CA PHE A 77 11.92 -31.73 -9.49
C PHE A 77 12.25 -31.46 -8.02
N VAL A 78 11.54 -32.10 -7.11
CA VAL A 78 11.82 -32.04 -5.68
C VAL A 78 12.71 -33.21 -5.32
N ILE A 79 13.89 -32.91 -4.79
CA ILE A 79 14.90 -33.93 -4.47
C ILE A 79 15.40 -33.82 -3.04
N ALA A 80 15.88 -34.94 -2.53
CA ALA A 80 16.68 -35.00 -1.30
C ALA A 80 18.06 -35.55 -1.67
N VAL A 81 19.11 -34.89 -1.18
CA VAL A 81 20.49 -35.25 -1.41
C VAL A 81 21.21 -35.36 -0.06
N GLU A 82 21.89 -36.47 0.16
CA GLU A 82 22.84 -36.62 1.23
C GLU A 82 24.25 -36.54 0.65
N GLY A 83 25.14 -35.79 1.25
CA GLY A 83 26.48 -35.60 0.76
C GLY A 83 27.37 -34.81 1.67
N GLU A 84 28.65 -34.69 1.31
CA GLU A 84 29.66 -33.96 2.06
C GLU A 84 29.79 -32.51 1.54
N VAL A 85 29.86 -31.56 2.47
CA VAL A 85 30.11 -30.15 2.14
C VAL A 85 31.60 -29.98 1.80
N MET A 86 31.85 -29.35 0.66
CA MET A 86 33.20 -29.09 0.17
C MET A 86 33.38 -27.62 -0.21
N ALA A 87 34.65 -27.16 -0.21
CA ALA A 87 34.99 -25.94 -0.91
C ALA A 87 34.76 -26.15 -2.41
N ARG A 88 34.23 -25.13 -3.10
CA ARG A 88 33.93 -25.21 -4.53
C ARG A 88 35.20 -25.49 -5.33
N SER A 89 35.15 -26.53 -6.16
CA SER A 89 36.27 -26.96 -6.99
C SER A 89 36.57 -26.04 -8.18
N GLY A 90 35.54 -25.27 -8.62
CA GLY A 90 35.64 -24.30 -9.71
C GLY A 90 35.73 -22.85 -9.24
N ALA A 91 35.51 -21.92 -10.16
CA ALA A 91 35.44 -20.49 -9.83
C ALA A 91 34.32 -20.20 -8.83
N VAL A 92 34.57 -19.31 -7.89
CA VAL A 92 33.58 -18.81 -6.92
C VAL A 92 32.44 -18.14 -7.69
N ASN A 93 31.20 -18.43 -7.29
CA ASN A 93 30.02 -17.76 -7.84
C ASN A 93 29.59 -16.63 -6.90
N GLU A 94 30.01 -15.41 -7.19
CA GLU A 94 29.73 -14.23 -6.38
C GLU A 94 28.23 -13.89 -6.28
N ASN A 95 27.40 -14.43 -7.18
CA ASN A 95 25.96 -14.21 -7.18
C ASN A 95 25.19 -15.12 -6.20
N LEU A 96 25.87 -16.04 -5.52
CA LEU A 96 25.28 -16.94 -4.54
C LEU A 96 25.92 -16.76 -3.18
N ALA A 97 25.10 -16.69 -2.14
CA ALA A 97 25.61 -16.66 -0.75
C ALA A 97 26.47 -17.88 -0.41
N THR A 98 26.20 -19.02 -1.06
CA THR A 98 26.95 -20.28 -0.94
C THR A 98 27.97 -20.49 -2.06
N GLY A 99 28.31 -19.43 -2.80
CA GLY A 99 29.09 -19.54 -4.04
C GLY A 99 30.52 -20.07 -3.91
N GLU A 100 31.06 -20.12 -2.69
CA GLU A 100 32.36 -20.72 -2.37
C GLU A 100 32.27 -22.20 -1.97
N LEU A 101 31.03 -22.72 -1.83
CA LEU A 101 30.74 -24.06 -1.34
C LEU A 101 30.01 -24.90 -2.41
N GLU A 102 30.09 -26.20 -2.25
CA GLU A 102 29.33 -27.20 -2.98
C GLU A 102 29.13 -28.45 -2.13
N VAL A 103 28.11 -29.25 -2.45
CA VAL A 103 27.88 -30.52 -1.78
C VAL A 103 28.12 -31.65 -2.76
N LYS A 104 29.05 -32.54 -2.40
CA LYS A 104 29.35 -33.75 -3.15
C LYS A 104 28.35 -34.85 -2.75
N ALA A 105 27.46 -35.22 -3.67
CA ALA A 105 26.36 -36.12 -3.39
C ALA A 105 26.86 -37.58 -3.21
N GLU A 106 26.38 -38.23 -2.16
CA GLU A 106 26.55 -39.67 -1.91
C GLU A 106 25.24 -40.45 -2.15
N SER A 107 24.09 -39.79 -1.97
CA SER A 107 22.78 -40.38 -2.29
C SER A 107 21.84 -39.34 -2.88
N LEU A 108 20.85 -39.82 -3.65
CA LEU A 108 19.82 -39.03 -4.28
C LEU A 108 18.48 -39.75 -4.18
N ARG A 109 17.45 -39.02 -3.70
CA ARG A 109 16.05 -39.44 -3.85
C ARG A 109 15.26 -38.39 -4.62
N ILE A 110 14.43 -38.81 -5.57
CA ILE A 110 13.46 -37.97 -6.25
C ILE A 110 12.16 -38.06 -5.46
N LEU A 111 11.85 -36.99 -4.70
CA LEU A 111 10.66 -36.94 -3.87
C LEU A 111 9.40 -36.60 -4.68
N SER A 112 9.55 -35.84 -5.75
CA SER A 112 8.49 -35.54 -6.69
C SER A 112 9.08 -35.13 -8.04
N GLU A 113 8.52 -35.67 -9.09
CA GLU A 113 8.79 -35.22 -10.46
C GLU A 113 7.92 -33.96 -10.75
N ALA A 114 8.32 -33.16 -11.73
CA ALA A 114 7.59 -31.97 -12.16
C ALA A 114 7.45 -31.94 -13.67
N GLU A 115 6.34 -31.42 -14.14
CA GLU A 115 6.21 -30.99 -15.54
C GLU A 115 6.98 -29.67 -15.74
N THR A 116 7.19 -29.30 -17.00
CA THR A 116 7.83 -28.02 -17.33
C THR A 116 6.91 -26.89 -16.90
N PRO A 117 7.39 -25.96 -16.01
CA PRO A 117 6.60 -24.83 -15.59
C PRO A 117 6.17 -23.95 -16.76
N PRO A 118 5.00 -23.28 -16.69
CA PRO A 118 4.51 -22.39 -17.75
C PRO A 118 5.36 -21.13 -17.92
N PHE A 119 6.23 -20.82 -16.97
CA PHE A 119 7.20 -19.74 -17.03
C PHE A 119 8.44 -20.07 -16.17
N PRO A 120 9.60 -19.43 -16.46
CA PRO A 120 10.80 -19.61 -15.65
C PRO A 120 10.62 -19.04 -14.23
N ILE A 121 11.13 -19.77 -13.22
CA ILE A 121 11.15 -19.33 -11.83
C ILE A 121 12.47 -18.61 -11.56
N GLU A 122 12.49 -17.32 -11.85
CA GLU A 122 13.66 -16.44 -11.77
C GLU A 122 13.26 -15.04 -11.31
N GLU A 123 14.22 -14.26 -10.81
CA GLU A 123 14.00 -12.87 -10.44
C GLU A 123 13.67 -12.01 -11.66
N ASP A 124 13.00 -10.89 -11.47
CA ASP A 124 12.67 -9.90 -12.52
C ASP A 124 11.96 -10.50 -13.73
N SER A 125 11.09 -11.49 -13.50
CA SER A 125 10.36 -12.19 -14.57
C SER A 125 9.58 -11.24 -15.48
N LYS A 126 9.74 -11.39 -16.80
CA LYS A 126 8.97 -10.68 -17.84
C LYS A 126 7.61 -11.31 -18.13
N THR A 127 7.25 -12.36 -17.41
CA THR A 127 5.97 -13.06 -17.57
C THR A 127 4.81 -12.15 -17.19
N ARG A 128 3.75 -12.14 -18.00
CA ARG A 128 2.54 -11.33 -17.74
C ARG A 128 1.93 -11.69 -16.38
N GLU A 129 1.41 -10.66 -15.71
CA GLU A 129 0.86 -10.79 -14.36
C GLU A 129 -0.26 -11.85 -14.30
N GLU A 130 -1.16 -11.90 -15.27
CA GLU A 130 -2.29 -12.83 -15.29
C GLU A 130 -1.80 -14.29 -15.27
N LEU A 131 -0.75 -14.64 -16.05
CA LEU A 131 -0.20 -15.97 -16.04
C LEU A 131 0.50 -16.31 -14.72
N ARG A 132 1.21 -15.34 -14.13
CA ARG A 132 1.84 -15.49 -12.81
C ARG A 132 0.79 -15.69 -11.72
N LEU A 133 -0.31 -14.96 -11.74
CA LEU A 133 -1.39 -15.08 -10.76
C LEU A 133 -2.22 -16.35 -10.95
N LYS A 134 -2.38 -16.84 -12.18
CA LYS A 134 -3.01 -18.15 -12.44
C LYS A 134 -2.22 -19.31 -11.84
N TYR A 135 -0.89 -19.23 -11.92
CA TYR A 135 0.02 -20.23 -11.33
C TYR A 135 0.75 -19.63 -10.11
N ARG A 136 0.03 -18.91 -9.26
CA ARG A 136 0.63 -18.15 -8.15
C ARG A 136 1.54 -18.98 -7.24
N TYR A 137 1.23 -20.25 -7.01
CA TYR A 137 2.08 -21.18 -6.26
C TYR A 137 3.46 -21.42 -6.88
N LEU A 138 3.62 -21.23 -8.20
CA LEU A 138 4.92 -21.24 -8.89
C LEU A 138 5.58 -19.86 -8.79
N ASP A 139 4.83 -18.79 -8.99
CA ASP A 139 5.32 -17.41 -8.86
C ASP A 139 5.87 -17.15 -7.46
N LEU A 140 5.25 -17.71 -6.42
CA LEU A 140 5.71 -17.66 -5.03
C LEU A 140 7.05 -18.38 -4.77
N ARG A 141 7.55 -19.18 -5.72
CA ARG A 141 8.91 -19.76 -5.63
C ARG A 141 10.01 -18.80 -6.08
N ARG A 142 9.66 -17.69 -6.74
CA ARG A 142 10.63 -16.70 -7.18
C ARG A 142 11.29 -16.03 -5.97
N PRO A 143 12.63 -15.82 -6.01
CA PRO A 143 13.35 -15.27 -4.86
C PRO A 143 12.90 -13.85 -4.46
N ASP A 144 12.57 -12.99 -5.42
CA ASP A 144 12.05 -11.64 -5.20
C ASP A 144 10.72 -11.66 -4.43
N ILE A 145 9.73 -12.44 -4.90
CA ILE A 145 8.44 -12.58 -4.22
C ILE A 145 8.60 -13.25 -2.84
N GLN A 146 9.48 -14.23 -2.71
CA GLN A 146 9.78 -14.84 -1.41
C GLN A 146 10.37 -13.84 -0.42
N ARG A 147 11.31 -12.98 -0.86
CA ARG A 147 11.87 -11.91 -0.01
C ARG A 147 10.79 -10.99 0.52
N ASN A 148 9.83 -10.60 -0.33
CA ASN A 148 8.72 -9.73 0.05
C ASN A 148 7.85 -10.37 1.14
N LEU A 149 7.48 -11.64 1.00
CA LEU A 149 6.67 -12.34 2.00
C LEU A 149 7.43 -12.63 3.30
N ILE A 150 8.73 -12.91 3.22
CA ILE A 150 9.61 -13.05 4.39
C ILE A 150 9.70 -11.70 5.12
N MET A 151 9.87 -10.60 4.39
CA MET A 151 9.85 -9.25 4.96
C MET A 151 8.51 -8.95 5.64
N ARG A 152 7.39 -9.25 4.98
CA ARG A 152 6.05 -9.10 5.56
C ARG A 152 5.91 -9.87 6.88
N SER A 153 6.37 -11.10 6.92
CA SER A 153 6.38 -11.93 8.14
C SER A 153 7.23 -11.30 9.24
N LYS A 154 8.41 -10.79 8.90
CA LYS A 154 9.31 -10.13 9.85
C LYS A 154 8.68 -8.85 10.41
N VAL A 155 8.09 -8.01 9.56
CA VAL A 155 7.37 -6.79 9.99
C VAL A 155 6.27 -7.12 10.98
N ALA A 156 5.43 -8.13 10.69
CA ALA A 156 4.34 -8.53 11.56
C ALA A 156 4.85 -9.05 12.93
N MET A 157 5.91 -9.84 12.94
CA MET A 157 6.51 -10.36 14.19
C MET A 157 7.11 -9.23 15.03
N LEU A 158 7.89 -8.34 14.43
CA LEU A 158 8.51 -7.22 15.13
C LEU A 158 7.47 -6.23 15.67
N THR A 159 6.38 -6.01 14.92
CA THR A 159 5.26 -5.20 15.40
C THR A 159 4.66 -5.80 16.68
N ARG A 160 4.36 -7.10 16.69
CA ARG A 160 3.81 -7.78 17.90
C ARG A 160 4.78 -7.69 19.08
N GLU A 161 6.05 -7.93 18.84
CA GLU A 161 7.08 -7.86 19.88
C GLU A 161 7.20 -6.45 20.47
N PHE A 162 7.27 -5.41 19.62
CA PHE A 162 7.35 -4.02 20.04
C PHE A 162 6.10 -3.61 20.82
N MET A 163 4.92 -3.84 20.27
CA MET A 163 3.67 -3.42 20.88
C MET A 163 3.38 -4.15 22.19
N SER A 164 3.75 -5.43 22.31
CA SER A 164 3.67 -6.16 23.58
C SER A 164 4.55 -5.53 24.67
N LYS A 165 5.76 -5.07 24.32
CA LYS A 165 6.66 -4.35 25.25
C LYS A 165 6.09 -2.98 25.67
N GLU A 166 5.32 -2.33 24.81
CA GLU A 166 4.59 -1.09 25.08
C GLU A 166 3.29 -1.32 25.88
N GLY A 167 2.98 -2.54 26.27
CA GLY A 167 1.82 -2.90 27.09
C GLY A 167 0.52 -3.10 26.31
N PHE A 168 0.59 -3.27 24.97
CA PHE A 168 -0.58 -3.59 24.17
C PHE A 168 -0.96 -5.07 24.30
N LEU A 169 -2.25 -5.32 24.28
CA LEU A 169 -2.84 -6.66 24.22
C LEU A 169 -3.37 -6.94 22.82
N GLU A 170 -2.92 -8.04 22.21
CA GLU A 170 -3.50 -8.49 20.94
C GLU A 170 -4.80 -9.22 21.22
N ILE A 171 -5.92 -8.64 20.74
CA ILE A 171 -7.28 -9.16 20.97
C ILE A 171 -7.98 -9.30 19.64
N GLU A 172 -8.48 -10.52 19.35
CA GLU A 172 -9.25 -10.78 18.13
C GLU A 172 -10.66 -10.21 18.23
N THR A 173 -11.16 -9.69 17.12
CA THR A 173 -12.52 -9.20 16.97
C THR A 173 -13.28 -10.03 15.93
N PRO A 174 -14.62 -10.08 15.97
CA PRO A 174 -15.41 -10.89 15.05
C PRO A 174 -15.21 -10.51 13.58
N MET A 175 -15.19 -11.51 12.70
CA MET A 175 -15.28 -11.33 11.24
C MET A 175 -16.73 -11.37 10.75
N LEU A 176 -17.64 -12.06 11.44
CA LEU A 176 -19.07 -12.06 11.17
C LEU A 176 -19.73 -10.98 12.03
N THR A 177 -19.96 -9.81 11.47
CA THR A 177 -20.45 -8.63 12.19
C THR A 177 -21.82 -8.17 11.66
N LYS A 178 -22.40 -7.16 12.29
CA LYS A 178 -23.56 -6.44 11.76
C LYS A 178 -23.10 -5.48 10.66
N SER A 179 -23.88 -5.33 9.60
CA SER A 179 -23.64 -4.33 8.57
C SER A 179 -23.70 -2.91 9.15
N THR A 180 -22.56 -2.23 9.09
CA THR A 180 -22.40 -0.83 9.54
C THR A 180 -21.50 -0.10 8.54
N PRO A 181 -22.00 0.21 7.33
CA PRO A 181 -21.17 0.80 6.27
C PRO A 181 -20.54 2.12 6.72
N GLU A 182 -19.21 2.18 6.63
CA GLU A 182 -18.35 3.29 7.05
C GLU A 182 -17.67 3.99 5.87
N GLY A 183 -18.30 3.98 4.68
CA GLY A 183 -17.77 4.63 3.47
C GLY A 183 -17.70 3.71 2.26
N ALA A 184 -17.25 2.45 2.41
CA ALA A 184 -17.31 1.42 1.38
C ALA A 184 -18.59 0.58 1.47
N ARG A 185 -18.84 -0.26 0.47
CA ARG A 185 -19.89 -1.30 0.56
C ARG A 185 -19.38 -2.48 1.37
N ASP A 186 -20.27 -3.12 2.13
CA ASP A 186 -19.98 -4.31 2.89
C ASP A 186 -20.12 -5.57 2.04
N TYR A 187 -19.24 -6.55 2.24
CA TYR A 187 -19.46 -7.93 1.82
C TYR A 187 -20.46 -8.60 2.75
N LEU A 188 -21.57 -9.13 2.21
CA LEU A 188 -22.63 -9.75 2.98
C LEU A 188 -22.50 -11.28 2.98
N VAL A 189 -22.73 -11.90 4.14
CA VAL A 189 -22.73 -13.35 4.32
C VAL A 189 -24.11 -13.78 4.84
N PRO A 190 -24.89 -14.56 4.09
CA PRO A 190 -26.22 -14.99 4.53
C PRO A 190 -26.17 -15.92 5.71
N SER A 191 -27.16 -15.81 6.62
CA SER A 191 -27.27 -16.67 7.80
C SER A 191 -28.27 -17.80 7.55
N ARG A 192 -27.79 -19.06 7.60
CA ARG A 192 -28.67 -20.23 7.54
C ARG A 192 -29.59 -20.35 8.77
N VAL A 193 -29.09 -19.94 9.93
CA VAL A 193 -29.82 -20.07 11.22
C VAL A 193 -30.87 -18.99 11.40
N HIS A 194 -30.69 -17.84 10.75
CA HIS A 194 -31.60 -16.70 10.76
C HIS A 194 -32.02 -16.35 9.34
N PRO A 195 -33.01 -17.03 8.74
CA PRO A 195 -33.42 -16.80 7.36
C PRO A 195 -33.75 -15.33 7.10
N GLY A 196 -33.29 -14.79 5.97
CA GLY A 196 -33.46 -13.38 5.59
C GLY A 196 -32.55 -12.39 6.33
N SER A 197 -31.67 -12.88 7.19
CA SER A 197 -30.66 -12.06 7.88
C SER A 197 -29.26 -12.36 7.35
N PHE A 198 -28.39 -11.32 7.39
CA PHE A 198 -27.03 -11.38 6.89
C PHE A 198 -26.03 -10.90 7.94
N TYR A 199 -24.89 -11.54 8.00
CA TYR A 199 -23.68 -10.95 8.55
C TYR A 199 -23.02 -10.07 7.48
N ALA A 200 -22.20 -9.12 7.92
CA ALA A 200 -21.27 -8.40 7.09
C ALA A 200 -19.84 -8.70 7.48
N LEU A 201 -18.92 -8.75 6.51
CA LEU A 201 -17.50 -8.78 6.78
C LEU A 201 -17.02 -7.36 7.16
N PRO A 202 -16.18 -7.19 8.21
CA PRO A 202 -15.86 -5.87 8.74
C PRO A 202 -14.94 -5.08 7.79
N GLN A 203 -15.26 -3.80 7.59
CA GLN A 203 -14.36 -2.87 6.88
C GLN A 203 -13.14 -2.50 7.72
N SER A 204 -13.31 -2.50 9.04
CA SER A 204 -12.28 -2.35 10.07
C SER A 204 -12.83 -2.83 11.42
N PRO A 205 -12.00 -3.08 12.45
CA PRO A 205 -12.48 -3.41 13.80
C PRO A 205 -12.88 -2.18 14.62
N GLN A 206 -13.20 -1.03 13.98
CA GLN A 206 -13.40 0.28 14.63
C GLN A 206 -14.37 0.24 15.82
N LEU A 207 -15.53 -0.37 15.67
CA LEU A 207 -16.54 -0.39 16.71
C LEU A 207 -16.14 -1.29 17.88
N PHE A 208 -15.51 -2.42 17.59
CA PHE A 208 -15.08 -3.38 18.61
C PHE A 208 -13.89 -2.87 19.42
N LYS A 209 -12.91 -2.20 18.78
CA LYS A 209 -11.78 -1.65 19.53
C LYS A 209 -12.20 -0.52 20.47
N GLN A 210 -13.20 0.30 20.10
CA GLN A 210 -13.79 1.29 21.01
C GLN A 210 -14.51 0.62 22.18
N LEU A 211 -15.23 -0.48 21.96
CA LEU A 211 -15.83 -1.28 23.02
C LEU A 211 -14.77 -1.89 23.96
N LEU A 212 -13.61 -2.28 23.46
CA LEU A 212 -12.49 -2.75 24.27
C LEU A 212 -11.95 -1.64 25.19
N MET A 213 -11.93 -0.38 24.72
CA MET A 213 -11.58 0.76 25.57
C MET A 213 -12.63 0.94 26.68
N CYS A 214 -13.93 0.89 26.36
CA CYS A 214 -15.01 0.88 27.36
C CYS A 214 -14.89 -0.28 28.36
N SER A 215 -14.30 -1.39 27.94
CA SER A 215 -14.09 -2.59 28.74
C SER A 215 -12.82 -2.55 29.61
N GLY A 216 -12.02 -1.48 29.53
CA GLY A 216 -10.85 -1.25 30.39
C GLY A 216 -9.57 -1.96 29.94
N TYR A 217 -9.43 -2.29 28.65
CA TYR A 217 -8.22 -2.94 28.14
C TYR A 217 -7.06 -1.98 27.83
N ASP A 218 -7.25 -0.69 27.99
CA ASP A 218 -6.28 0.40 27.87
C ASP A 218 -5.51 0.48 26.55
N ARG A 219 -4.87 -0.59 26.12
CA ARG A 219 -4.05 -0.65 24.90
C ARG A 219 -4.33 -1.93 24.13
N TYR A 220 -4.96 -1.79 22.98
CA TYR A 220 -5.34 -2.86 22.07
C TYR A 220 -4.52 -2.81 20.79
N ILE A 221 -4.16 -3.98 20.28
CA ILE A 221 -3.64 -4.16 18.94
C ILE A 221 -4.24 -5.40 18.27
N GLN A 222 -4.35 -5.38 16.96
CA GLN A 222 -4.65 -6.57 16.17
C GLN A 222 -4.03 -6.44 14.76
N ILE A 223 -3.40 -7.51 14.28
CA ILE A 223 -3.08 -7.62 12.84
C ILE A 223 -4.25 -8.35 12.19
N VAL A 224 -5.12 -7.60 11.53
CA VAL A 224 -6.48 -8.04 11.20
C VAL A 224 -6.79 -7.93 9.71
N LYS A 225 -7.58 -8.86 9.18
CA LYS A 225 -8.19 -8.76 7.86
C LYS A 225 -9.34 -7.77 7.87
N CYS A 226 -9.36 -6.91 6.84
CA CYS A 226 -10.42 -5.97 6.55
C CYS A 226 -10.94 -6.21 5.14
N PHE A 227 -12.22 -5.89 4.91
CA PHE A 227 -12.93 -6.19 3.68
C PHE A 227 -13.66 -4.94 3.18
N ARG A 228 -13.46 -4.55 1.92
CA ARG A 228 -14.16 -3.41 1.31
C ARG A 228 -14.50 -3.74 -0.13
N ASP A 229 -15.77 -3.62 -0.47
CA ASP A 229 -16.24 -3.77 -1.85
C ASP A 229 -16.14 -2.40 -2.56
N GLU A 230 -14.97 -2.15 -3.12
CA GLU A 230 -14.60 -0.92 -3.82
C GLU A 230 -13.91 -1.22 -5.14
N ASP A 231 -13.83 -0.21 -6.02
CA ASP A 231 -13.04 -0.30 -7.24
C ASP A 231 -11.55 -0.50 -6.92
N LEU A 232 -10.95 -1.51 -7.53
CA LEU A 232 -9.57 -1.88 -7.25
C LEU A 232 -8.57 -1.04 -8.04
N ARG A 233 -7.44 -0.72 -7.36
CA ARG A 233 -6.27 -0.04 -7.90
C ARG A 233 -5.01 -0.82 -7.55
N ALA A 234 -3.85 -0.33 -7.97
CA ALA A 234 -2.56 -0.98 -7.65
C ALA A 234 -2.30 -1.14 -6.14
N ASP A 235 -2.85 -0.24 -5.33
CA ASP A 235 -2.72 -0.17 -3.88
C ASP A 235 -4.01 -0.53 -3.12
N ARG A 236 -5.00 -1.16 -3.78
CA ARG A 236 -6.27 -1.59 -3.18
C ARG A 236 -6.59 -3.04 -3.50
N GLN A 237 -7.11 -3.76 -2.51
CA GLN A 237 -7.62 -5.12 -2.59
C GLN A 237 -8.96 -5.21 -1.87
N PRO A 238 -9.88 -6.11 -2.29
CA PRO A 238 -11.18 -6.28 -1.61
C PRO A 238 -11.02 -6.85 -0.21
N GLU A 239 -9.94 -7.55 0.04
CA GLU A 239 -9.47 -7.99 1.35
C GLU A 239 -8.01 -7.57 1.56
N PHE A 240 -7.72 -6.92 2.66
CA PHE A 240 -6.39 -6.41 2.98
C PHE A 240 -6.10 -6.58 4.47
N THR A 241 -4.88 -6.27 4.90
CA THR A 241 -4.49 -6.45 6.30
C THR A 241 -4.11 -5.11 6.92
N GLN A 242 -4.66 -4.85 8.11
CA GLN A 242 -4.26 -3.70 8.92
C GLN A 242 -3.47 -4.13 10.16
N ILE A 243 -2.53 -3.28 10.58
CA ILE A 243 -2.05 -3.24 11.96
C ILE A 243 -2.93 -2.19 12.63
N ASP A 244 -3.91 -2.64 13.39
CA ASP A 244 -4.91 -1.79 14.01
C ASP A 244 -4.67 -1.67 15.51
N MET A 245 -4.78 -0.46 16.06
CA MET A 245 -4.54 -0.19 17.47
C MET A 245 -5.50 0.85 18.04
N GLU A 246 -5.74 0.76 19.35
CA GLU A 246 -6.50 1.75 20.12
C GLU A 246 -5.91 1.88 21.52
N LEU A 247 -5.89 3.10 22.06
CA LEU A 247 -5.34 3.45 23.36
C LEU A 247 -6.36 4.27 24.14
N ALA A 248 -6.52 4.00 25.43
CA ALA A 248 -7.34 4.80 26.35
C ALA A 248 -6.48 5.81 27.11
N PHE A 249 -7.11 6.90 27.56
CA PHE A 249 -6.51 7.99 28.35
C PHE A 249 -5.36 8.71 27.64
N VAL A 250 -5.51 8.95 26.34
CA VAL A 250 -4.51 9.55 25.46
C VAL A 250 -5.10 10.65 24.59
N ASP A 251 -4.23 11.52 24.07
CA ASP A 251 -4.53 12.49 23.02
C ASP A 251 -3.60 12.25 21.80
N VAL A 252 -3.63 13.11 20.81
CA VAL A 252 -2.92 13.03 19.52
C VAL A 252 -1.44 12.72 19.70
N ASP A 253 -0.75 13.46 20.58
CA ASP A 253 0.70 13.34 20.76
C ASP A 253 1.13 11.98 21.32
N ASP A 254 0.33 11.38 22.19
CA ASP A 254 0.61 10.06 22.76
C ASP A 254 0.58 8.96 21.69
N VAL A 255 -0.40 9.05 20.77
CA VAL A 255 -0.51 8.08 19.66
C VAL A 255 0.62 8.28 18.67
N ILE A 256 0.96 9.52 18.33
CA ILE A 256 2.08 9.83 17.43
C ILE A 256 3.39 9.31 18.01
N ASP A 257 3.70 9.55 19.30
CA ASP A 257 4.96 9.10 19.91
C ASP A 257 5.17 7.59 19.81
N VAL A 258 4.17 6.78 20.20
CA VAL A 258 4.32 5.33 20.14
C VAL A 258 4.50 4.83 18.70
N ASN A 259 3.83 5.46 17.74
CA ASN A 259 3.90 5.11 16.34
C ASN A 259 5.21 5.53 15.67
N GLU A 260 5.77 6.68 16.03
CA GLU A 260 7.12 7.09 15.60
C GLU A 260 8.18 6.08 16.06
N ARG A 261 8.12 5.64 17.31
CA ARG A 261 9.04 4.64 17.85
C ARG A 261 8.85 3.27 17.19
N LEU A 262 7.61 2.87 16.87
CA LEU A 262 7.33 1.65 16.12
C LEU A 262 7.94 1.71 14.71
N LEU A 263 7.70 2.80 13.96
CA LEU A 263 8.25 2.95 12.61
C LEU A 263 9.78 2.96 12.62
N ALA A 264 10.41 3.70 13.54
CA ALA A 264 11.86 3.71 13.68
C ALA A 264 12.41 2.31 13.97
N HIS A 265 11.74 1.56 14.85
CA HIS A 265 12.11 0.17 15.15
C HIS A 265 12.00 -0.74 13.92
N LEU A 266 10.87 -0.70 13.20
CA LEU A 266 10.66 -1.54 12.02
C LEU A 266 11.65 -1.25 10.89
N PHE A 267 11.88 0.02 10.58
CA PHE A 267 12.81 0.40 9.50
C PHE A 267 14.26 0.04 9.84
N LYS A 268 14.66 0.22 11.09
CA LYS A 268 15.98 -0.20 11.55
C LYS A 268 16.18 -1.71 11.48
N GLU A 269 15.27 -2.49 12.07
CA GLU A 269 15.41 -3.95 12.18
C GLU A 269 15.20 -4.70 10.86
N VAL A 270 14.39 -4.14 9.95
CA VAL A 270 14.08 -4.80 8.67
C VAL A 270 15.05 -4.34 7.57
N LEU A 271 15.28 -3.03 7.46
CA LEU A 271 16.01 -2.40 6.35
C LEU A 271 17.40 -1.85 6.75
N GLY A 272 17.71 -1.75 8.05
CA GLY A 272 18.91 -1.05 8.54
C GLY A 272 18.86 0.47 8.34
N VAL A 273 17.67 1.04 8.16
CA VAL A 273 17.45 2.47 7.92
C VAL A 273 17.09 3.17 9.24
N GLU A 274 17.83 4.22 9.59
CA GLU A 274 17.51 5.07 10.74
C GLU A 274 16.48 6.14 10.35
N VAL A 275 15.32 6.11 11.01
CA VAL A 275 14.28 7.13 10.87
C VAL A 275 14.56 8.27 11.85
N GLN A 276 14.64 9.50 11.36
CA GLN A 276 14.84 10.68 12.20
C GLN A 276 13.58 10.98 13.00
N LEU A 277 13.71 11.10 14.32
CA LEU A 277 12.63 11.46 15.23
C LEU A 277 12.90 12.82 15.89
N PRO A 278 11.88 13.62 16.17
CA PRO A 278 10.48 13.40 15.79
C PRO A 278 10.26 13.53 14.28
N ILE A 279 9.26 12.82 13.75
CA ILE A 279 8.85 12.96 12.34
C ILE A 279 8.21 14.34 12.14
N GLN A 280 8.51 14.97 11.00
CA GLN A 280 7.92 16.26 10.63
C GLN A 280 6.39 16.19 10.66
N ARG A 281 5.76 17.24 11.21
CA ARG A 281 4.29 17.43 11.18
C ARG A 281 3.93 18.58 10.26
N MET A 282 2.78 18.46 9.63
CA MET A 282 2.21 19.44 8.72
C MET A 282 0.69 19.43 8.88
N THR A 283 0.04 20.59 8.91
CA THR A 283 -1.42 20.62 8.88
C THR A 283 -1.95 20.24 7.51
N TRP A 284 -3.16 19.69 7.44
CA TRP A 284 -3.83 19.40 6.19
C TRP A 284 -3.88 20.62 5.25
N LYS A 285 -4.20 21.78 5.80
CA LYS A 285 -4.25 23.03 5.03
C LYS A 285 -2.88 23.40 4.44
N GLU A 286 -1.81 23.20 5.20
CA GLU A 286 -0.44 23.44 4.74
C GLU A 286 -0.09 22.44 3.63
N ALA A 287 -0.36 21.16 3.81
CA ALA A 287 -0.10 20.12 2.82
C ALA A 287 -0.82 20.39 1.50
N MET A 288 -2.12 20.72 1.55
CA MET A 288 -2.89 21.09 0.36
C MET A 288 -2.36 22.35 -0.32
N ASN A 289 -1.98 23.36 0.43
CA ASN A 289 -1.47 24.62 -0.14
C ASN A 289 -0.09 24.47 -0.79
N ARG A 290 0.80 23.65 -0.20
CA ARG A 290 2.18 23.48 -0.67
C ARG A 290 2.34 22.36 -1.70
N PHE A 291 1.53 21.31 -1.61
CA PHE A 291 1.73 20.10 -2.41
C PHE A 291 0.50 19.68 -3.21
N GLY A 292 -0.66 20.30 -2.97
CA GLY A 292 -1.91 19.95 -3.63
C GLY A 292 -2.44 18.56 -3.26
N SER A 293 -1.98 18.01 -2.13
CA SER A 293 -2.33 16.67 -1.66
C SER A 293 -2.19 16.56 -0.14
N ASP A 294 -3.06 15.79 0.50
CA ASP A 294 -2.97 15.38 1.89
C ASP A 294 -1.95 14.25 2.15
N LYS A 295 -1.34 13.74 1.10
CA LYS A 295 -0.26 12.74 1.13
C LYS A 295 0.92 13.18 0.27
N PRO A 296 1.64 14.24 0.70
CA PRO A 296 2.73 14.82 -0.09
C PRO A 296 3.94 13.89 -0.17
N ASP A 297 4.54 13.80 -1.35
CA ASP A 297 5.86 13.22 -1.51
C ASP A 297 6.93 14.29 -1.24
N LEU A 298 7.73 14.10 -0.21
CA LEU A 298 8.75 15.04 0.25
C LEU A 298 10.17 14.71 -0.25
N ARG A 299 10.32 13.73 -1.14
CA ARG A 299 11.63 13.38 -1.72
C ARG A 299 12.16 14.44 -2.67
N PHE A 300 11.31 15.34 -3.13
CA PHE A 300 11.66 16.42 -4.04
C PHE A 300 10.88 17.70 -3.71
N GLY A 301 11.38 18.84 -4.17
CA GLY A 301 10.71 20.14 -4.03
C GLY A 301 9.50 20.30 -4.96
N MET A 302 9.50 21.34 -5.80
CA MET A 302 8.42 21.69 -6.75
C MET A 302 7.09 21.95 -6.02
N GLU A 303 7.16 22.75 -4.94
CA GLU A 303 5.97 23.16 -4.19
C GLU A 303 5.06 24.06 -5.02
N LEU A 304 3.77 24.06 -4.70
CA LEU A 304 2.79 24.98 -5.27
C LEU A 304 3.04 26.39 -4.71
N VAL A 305 3.12 27.37 -5.60
CA VAL A 305 3.24 28.77 -5.24
C VAL A 305 1.93 29.48 -5.55
N ASP A 306 1.34 30.14 -4.56
CA ASP A 306 0.17 31.00 -4.76
C ASP A 306 0.59 32.32 -5.36
N VAL A 307 0.15 32.60 -6.58
CA VAL A 307 0.45 33.82 -7.31
C VAL A 307 -0.79 34.71 -7.52
N SER A 308 -1.87 34.43 -6.82
CA SER A 308 -3.16 35.12 -6.94
C SER A 308 -3.00 36.64 -6.82
N GLU A 309 -2.26 37.12 -5.82
CA GLU A 309 -2.00 38.56 -5.64
C GLU A 309 -1.12 39.15 -6.76
N THR A 310 -0.16 38.36 -7.28
CA THR A 310 0.72 38.82 -8.34
C THR A 310 -0.03 39.04 -9.66
N VAL A 311 -1.08 38.25 -9.89
CA VAL A 311 -1.85 38.29 -11.15
C VAL A 311 -3.24 38.91 -11.01
N LYS A 312 -3.56 39.55 -9.89
CA LYS A 312 -4.90 40.10 -9.60
C LYS A 312 -5.41 41.10 -10.64
N ASP A 313 -4.50 41.87 -11.24
CA ASP A 313 -4.81 42.92 -12.21
C ASP A 313 -4.63 42.42 -13.68
N THR A 314 -4.66 41.09 -13.88
CA THR A 314 -4.49 40.50 -15.23
C THR A 314 -5.74 40.65 -16.11
N GLU A 315 -5.55 40.83 -17.40
CA GLU A 315 -6.63 40.74 -18.40
C GLU A 315 -6.78 39.30 -18.96
N PHE A 316 -6.00 38.34 -18.47
CA PHE A 316 -6.17 36.93 -18.84
C PHE A 316 -7.42 36.35 -18.21
N VAL A 317 -8.45 36.13 -19.04
CA VAL A 317 -9.83 35.76 -18.62
C VAL A 317 -9.84 34.55 -17.69
N VAL A 318 -8.93 33.58 -17.87
CA VAL A 318 -8.87 32.36 -17.06
C VAL A 318 -8.46 32.68 -15.61
N PHE A 319 -7.43 33.52 -15.42
CA PHE A 319 -6.96 33.90 -14.10
C PHE A 319 -7.96 34.85 -13.43
N LYS A 320 -8.41 35.85 -14.17
CA LYS A 320 -9.39 36.83 -13.69
C LYS A 320 -10.68 36.16 -13.24
N GLY A 321 -11.22 35.25 -14.05
CA GLY A 321 -12.45 34.53 -13.72
C GLY A 321 -12.29 33.59 -12.50
N ALA A 322 -11.13 32.98 -12.30
CA ALA A 322 -10.87 32.17 -11.11
C ALA A 322 -10.88 33.03 -9.84
N LEU A 323 -10.19 34.19 -9.87
CA LEU A 323 -10.10 35.11 -8.72
C LEU A 323 -11.46 35.76 -8.41
N GLU A 324 -12.21 36.19 -9.41
CA GLU A 324 -13.56 36.79 -9.23
C GLU A 324 -14.56 35.80 -8.60
N ASN A 325 -14.36 34.49 -8.82
CA ASN A 325 -15.18 33.43 -8.22
C ASN A 325 -14.63 32.85 -6.90
N GLY A 326 -13.68 33.55 -6.24
CA GLY A 326 -13.14 33.14 -4.95
C GLY A 326 -12.18 31.94 -5.00
N GLY A 327 -11.69 31.62 -6.18
CA GLY A 327 -10.65 30.63 -6.39
C GLY A 327 -9.23 31.20 -6.24
N SER A 328 -8.23 30.47 -6.71
CA SER A 328 -6.83 30.89 -6.70
C SER A 328 -6.13 30.63 -8.03
N VAL A 329 -5.01 31.31 -8.22
CA VAL A 329 -4.03 31.02 -9.28
C VAL A 329 -2.76 30.54 -8.60
N ARG A 330 -2.37 29.30 -8.88
CA ARG A 330 -1.15 28.71 -8.34
C ARG A 330 -0.30 28.14 -9.46
N GLY A 331 0.99 28.02 -9.20
CA GLY A 331 1.91 27.43 -10.14
C GLY A 331 2.90 26.48 -9.49
N ILE A 332 3.57 25.70 -10.33
CA ILE A 332 4.75 24.88 -9.99
C ILE A 332 5.89 25.23 -10.93
N ASN A 333 7.12 25.13 -10.43
CA ASN A 333 8.33 25.37 -11.20
C ASN A 333 9.05 24.02 -11.46
N ALA A 334 8.96 23.54 -12.71
CA ALA A 334 9.74 22.38 -13.17
C ALA A 334 11.12 22.83 -13.60
N LYS A 335 12.07 22.85 -12.67
CA LYS A 335 13.44 23.33 -12.88
C LYS A 335 14.16 22.54 -13.97
N GLY A 336 14.83 23.27 -14.89
CA GLY A 336 15.55 22.66 -16.01
C GLY A 336 14.67 22.11 -17.14
N GLN A 337 13.35 22.35 -17.14
CA GLN A 337 12.43 21.85 -18.17
C GLN A 337 12.01 22.91 -19.21
N GLY A 338 12.65 24.09 -19.22
CA GLY A 338 12.33 25.19 -20.13
C GLY A 338 12.49 24.87 -21.63
N ALA A 339 13.31 23.88 -21.96
CA ALA A 339 13.48 23.36 -23.33
C ALA A 339 12.48 22.25 -23.70
N MET A 340 11.48 21.97 -22.85
CA MET A 340 10.49 20.90 -23.10
C MET A 340 9.76 21.11 -24.42
N PRO A 341 9.75 20.10 -25.33
CA PRO A 341 9.09 20.22 -26.63
C PRO A 341 7.58 20.47 -26.48
N ARG A 342 7.02 21.32 -27.35
CA ARG A 342 5.59 21.68 -27.37
C ARG A 342 4.67 20.47 -27.24
N LYS A 343 4.95 19.38 -27.97
CA LYS A 343 4.16 18.13 -27.91
C LYS A 343 4.12 17.50 -26.53
N LYS A 344 5.19 17.64 -25.71
CA LYS A 344 5.20 17.15 -24.34
C LYS A 344 4.38 18.07 -23.42
N ILE A 345 4.49 19.40 -23.61
CA ILE A 345 3.65 20.36 -22.88
C ILE A 345 2.18 20.12 -23.19
N ASP A 346 1.81 19.89 -24.45
CA ASP A 346 0.44 19.58 -24.84
C ASP A 346 -0.09 18.29 -24.16
N LYS A 347 0.78 17.28 -23.94
CA LYS A 347 0.42 16.09 -23.14
C LYS A 347 0.18 16.43 -21.68
N LEU A 348 0.96 17.33 -21.07
CA LEU A 348 0.72 17.79 -19.70
C LEU A 348 -0.60 18.57 -19.61
N VAL A 349 -0.99 19.33 -20.64
CA VAL A 349 -2.29 19.99 -20.70
C VAL A 349 -3.43 18.98 -20.72
N GLU A 350 -3.33 17.92 -21.54
CA GLU A 350 -4.34 16.86 -21.56
C GLU A 350 -4.38 16.07 -20.24
N PHE A 351 -3.24 15.79 -19.64
CA PHE A 351 -3.15 15.19 -18.32
C PHE A 351 -3.87 16.04 -17.26
N ALA A 352 -3.61 17.35 -17.23
CA ALA A 352 -4.24 18.28 -16.32
C ALA A 352 -5.77 18.33 -16.48
N LYS A 353 -6.29 18.23 -17.71
CA LYS A 353 -7.73 18.15 -17.99
C LYS A 353 -8.37 16.91 -17.34
N GLY A 354 -7.67 15.79 -17.31
CA GLY A 354 -8.12 14.57 -16.62
C GLY A 354 -8.33 14.77 -15.11
N TYR A 355 -7.71 15.79 -14.52
CA TYR A 355 -7.88 16.18 -13.11
C TYR A 355 -8.80 17.40 -12.93
N GLY A 356 -9.49 17.84 -13.97
CA GLY A 356 -10.51 18.89 -13.92
C GLY A 356 -10.04 20.28 -14.35
N ALA A 357 -8.81 20.43 -14.84
CA ALA A 357 -8.33 21.72 -15.36
C ALA A 357 -9.08 22.13 -16.62
N LYS A 358 -9.60 23.35 -16.67
CA LYS A 358 -10.10 23.97 -17.89
C LYS A 358 -8.97 24.42 -18.81
N CYS A 359 -7.86 24.81 -18.21
CA CYS A 359 -6.66 25.31 -18.89
C CYS A 359 -5.44 25.04 -18.03
N LEU A 360 -4.32 24.71 -18.65
CA LEU A 360 -2.99 24.73 -18.04
C LEU A 360 -2.17 25.80 -18.76
N ALA A 361 -1.90 26.90 -18.07
CA ALA A 361 -1.07 27.98 -18.58
C ALA A 361 0.41 27.70 -18.29
N TYR A 362 1.33 28.21 -19.13
CA TYR A 362 2.76 27.97 -18.92
C TYR A 362 3.64 29.13 -19.38
N ILE A 363 4.84 29.18 -18.77
CA ILE A 363 5.97 30.01 -19.21
C ILE A 363 7.18 29.07 -19.33
N ALA A 364 7.78 28.97 -20.52
CA ALA A 364 9.03 28.26 -20.74
C ALA A 364 10.17 29.31 -20.83
N ILE A 365 11.11 29.26 -19.91
CA ILE A 365 12.26 30.17 -19.86
C ILE A 365 13.43 29.43 -20.51
N HIS A 366 13.99 30.02 -21.58
CA HIS A 366 15.12 29.45 -22.31
C HIS A 366 16.45 29.72 -21.57
N GLU A 367 17.51 29.01 -21.95
CA GLU A 367 18.85 29.16 -21.38
C GLU A 367 19.44 30.56 -21.53
N ASP A 368 19.03 31.29 -22.56
CA ASP A 368 19.45 32.70 -22.82
C ASP A 368 18.65 33.72 -22.01
N GLY A 369 17.72 33.26 -21.13
CA GLY A 369 16.84 34.10 -20.34
C GLY A 369 15.60 34.61 -21.08
N SER A 370 15.48 34.37 -22.38
CA SER A 370 14.23 34.65 -23.10
C SER A 370 13.14 33.67 -22.68
N TRP A 371 11.89 34.07 -22.81
CA TRP A 371 10.79 33.21 -22.43
C TRP A 371 9.64 33.18 -23.44
N LYS A 372 8.91 32.08 -23.45
CA LYS A 372 7.66 31.89 -24.21
C LYS A 372 6.53 31.55 -23.25
N SER A 373 5.36 32.13 -23.49
CA SER A 373 4.19 31.91 -22.67
C SER A 373 2.95 31.64 -23.49
N SER A 374 2.01 30.86 -22.93
CA SER A 374 0.70 30.64 -23.54
C SER A 374 -0.27 31.83 -23.37
N PHE A 375 0.06 32.80 -22.51
CA PHE A 375 -0.84 33.90 -22.13
C PHE A 375 -0.19 35.30 -22.08
N SER A 376 1.07 35.47 -22.46
CA SER A 376 1.79 36.75 -22.36
C SER A 376 1.11 37.93 -23.06
N LYS A 377 0.32 37.67 -24.11
CA LYS A 377 -0.42 38.73 -24.81
C LYS A 377 -1.51 39.42 -23.96
N PHE A 378 -1.83 38.88 -22.80
CA PHE A 378 -2.83 39.41 -21.87
C PHE A 378 -2.21 40.04 -20.61
N MET A 379 -0.88 40.17 -20.56
CA MET A 379 -0.14 40.73 -19.44
C MET A 379 0.94 41.70 -19.92
N THR A 380 1.27 42.68 -19.08
CA THR A 380 2.42 43.57 -19.37
C THR A 380 3.73 42.83 -19.09
N GLU A 381 4.84 43.40 -19.62
CA GLU A 381 6.17 42.83 -19.39
C GLU A 381 6.51 42.81 -17.89
N GLU A 382 6.20 43.91 -17.16
CA GLU A 382 6.40 44.03 -15.72
C GLU A 382 5.58 42.96 -14.92
N GLN A 383 4.34 42.69 -15.37
CA GLN A 383 3.53 41.62 -14.76
C GLN A 383 4.14 40.25 -15.00
N MET A 384 4.65 39.99 -16.20
CA MET A 384 5.32 38.70 -16.51
C MET A 384 6.61 38.54 -15.72
N GLU A 385 7.44 39.58 -15.60
CA GLU A 385 8.66 39.54 -14.78
C GLU A 385 8.34 39.34 -13.30
N ALA A 386 7.31 40.00 -12.77
CA ALA A 386 6.85 39.82 -11.38
C ALA A 386 6.38 38.38 -11.14
N LEU A 387 5.66 37.79 -12.11
CA LEU A 387 5.19 36.40 -12.02
C LEU A 387 6.35 35.41 -12.08
N ILE A 388 7.30 35.56 -12.99
CA ILE A 388 8.51 34.74 -13.10
C ILE A 388 9.29 34.80 -11.77
N LYS A 389 9.47 36.02 -11.22
CA LYS A 389 10.15 36.21 -9.94
C LYS A 389 9.40 35.54 -8.76
N ALA A 390 8.07 35.67 -8.70
CA ALA A 390 7.27 35.04 -7.65
C ALA A 390 7.39 33.50 -7.68
N MET A 391 7.60 32.93 -8.87
CA MET A 391 7.81 31.50 -9.08
C MET A 391 9.27 31.04 -8.91
N ASP A 392 10.20 31.90 -8.49
CA ASP A 392 11.64 31.63 -8.49
C ASP A 392 12.13 31.05 -9.84
N GLY A 393 11.57 31.60 -10.94
CA GLY A 393 11.87 31.14 -12.31
C GLY A 393 13.24 31.63 -12.77
N GLN A 394 14.04 30.72 -13.30
CA GLN A 394 15.39 30.97 -13.81
C GLN A 394 15.53 30.48 -15.24
N ALA A 395 16.63 30.85 -15.90
CA ALA A 395 16.94 30.34 -17.22
C ALA A 395 16.94 28.81 -17.23
N GLY A 396 16.24 28.22 -18.19
CA GLY A 396 16.07 26.78 -18.30
C GLY A 396 14.83 26.19 -17.58
N ASP A 397 14.00 26.98 -16.89
CA ASP A 397 12.84 26.50 -16.13
C ASP A 397 11.54 26.51 -16.93
N LEU A 398 10.63 25.59 -16.58
CA LEU A 398 9.25 25.56 -17.06
C LEU A 398 8.29 25.84 -15.89
N LEU A 399 7.54 26.93 -15.98
CA LEU A 399 6.53 27.31 -15.02
C LEU A 399 5.15 26.90 -15.53
N LEU A 400 4.38 26.21 -14.72
CA LEU A 400 3.04 25.71 -15.06
C LEU A 400 2.03 26.28 -14.06
N PHE A 401 0.86 26.74 -14.55
CA PHE A 401 -0.14 27.41 -13.74
C PHE A 401 -1.52 26.80 -13.94
N ALA A 402 -2.25 26.61 -12.84
CA ALA A 402 -3.67 26.28 -12.82
C ALA A 402 -4.45 27.39 -12.10
N ALA A 403 -5.67 27.63 -12.57
CA ALA A 403 -6.56 28.65 -12.02
C ALA A 403 -8.01 28.15 -12.03
N ASP A 404 -8.60 27.99 -10.88
CA ASP A 404 -10.00 27.60 -10.63
C ASP A 404 -10.28 27.67 -9.11
N ARG A 405 -11.39 27.03 -8.64
CA ARG A 405 -11.60 26.76 -7.20
C ARG A 405 -10.43 25.97 -6.62
N ASN A 406 -10.07 26.25 -5.38
CA ASN A 406 -8.89 25.66 -4.73
C ASN A 406 -8.81 24.13 -4.86
N LYS A 407 -9.93 23.41 -4.67
CA LYS A 407 -9.98 21.94 -4.81
C LYS A 407 -9.48 21.45 -6.17
N ILE A 408 -9.87 22.14 -7.24
CA ILE A 408 -9.43 21.81 -8.61
C ILE A 408 -7.94 22.16 -8.80
N VAL A 409 -7.53 23.35 -8.36
CA VAL A 409 -6.12 23.78 -8.47
C VAL A 409 -5.18 22.83 -7.74
N TRP A 410 -5.53 22.42 -6.52
CA TRP A 410 -4.77 21.45 -5.74
C TRP A 410 -4.67 20.10 -6.46
N ASN A 411 -5.79 19.53 -6.89
CA ASN A 411 -5.81 18.25 -7.60
C ASN A 411 -4.94 18.26 -8.87
N VAL A 412 -5.08 19.32 -9.67
CA VAL A 412 -4.34 19.46 -10.93
C VAL A 412 -2.84 19.59 -10.68
N LEU A 413 -2.43 20.52 -9.82
CA LEU A 413 -1.01 20.79 -9.59
C LEU A 413 -0.34 19.70 -8.77
N GLY A 414 -1.05 19.11 -7.81
CA GLY A 414 -0.57 17.95 -7.05
C GLY A 414 -0.29 16.75 -7.94
N ALA A 415 -1.20 16.43 -8.87
CA ALA A 415 -0.99 15.36 -9.83
C ALA A 415 0.14 15.68 -10.84
N LEU A 416 0.19 16.91 -11.38
CA LEU A 416 1.27 17.35 -12.28
C LEU A 416 2.63 17.32 -11.61
N ARG A 417 2.70 17.66 -10.33
CA ARG A 417 3.92 17.60 -9.54
C ARG A 417 4.53 16.20 -9.52
N LEU A 418 3.69 15.18 -9.28
CA LEU A 418 4.13 13.78 -9.27
C LEU A 418 4.50 13.27 -10.67
N GLU A 419 3.68 13.57 -11.68
CA GLU A 419 3.96 13.21 -13.09
C GLU A 419 5.29 13.78 -13.57
N LEU A 420 5.57 15.05 -13.28
CA LEU A 420 6.84 15.68 -13.63
C LEU A 420 8.02 15.10 -12.84
N ALA A 421 7.82 14.80 -11.55
CA ALA A 421 8.86 14.20 -10.74
C ALA A 421 9.27 12.81 -11.26
N GLU A 422 8.31 12.00 -11.70
CA GLU A 422 8.57 10.71 -12.35
C GLU A 422 9.33 10.89 -13.67
N GLN A 423 8.85 11.78 -14.56
CA GLN A 423 9.53 12.08 -15.83
C GLN A 423 10.95 12.61 -15.66
N MET A 424 11.21 13.35 -14.59
CA MET A 424 12.51 13.92 -14.25
C MET A 424 13.40 12.98 -13.44
N GLY A 425 12.92 11.79 -13.05
CA GLY A 425 13.67 10.81 -12.25
C GLY A 425 13.99 11.27 -10.84
N LEU A 426 13.10 12.07 -10.22
CA LEU A 426 13.29 12.62 -8.87
C LEU A 426 12.81 11.68 -7.74
N LEU A 427 12.18 10.56 -8.09
CA LEU A 427 11.57 9.63 -7.12
C LEU A 427 12.57 8.52 -6.75
N ASP A 428 13.51 8.81 -5.84
CA ASP A 428 14.44 7.79 -5.36
C ASP A 428 13.72 6.80 -4.42
N LYS A 429 13.64 5.53 -4.82
CA LYS A 429 13.06 4.44 -4.01
C LYS A 429 13.93 4.05 -2.81
N ASN A 430 15.17 4.54 -2.70
CA ASN A 430 16.04 4.29 -1.55
C ASN A 430 15.88 5.35 -0.46
N GLU A 431 15.21 6.44 -0.74
CA GLU A 431 14.93 7.50 0.21
C GLU A 431 13.56 7.28 0.87
N TYR A 432 13.49 7.45 2.19
CA TYR A 432 12.26 7.31 2.97
C TYR A 432 11.98 8.64 3.68
N ARG A 433 10.95 9.37 3.20
CA ARG A 433 10.51 10.65 3.76
C ARG A 433 9.13 10.51 4.39
N PHE A 434 9.11 10.56 5.72
CA PHE A 434 7.90 10.53 6.51
C PHE A 434 7.38 11.93 6.81
N VAL A 435 6.06 12.05 6.91
CA VAL A 435 5.39 13.25 7.42
C VAL A 435 4.06 12.87 8.05
N TRP A 436 3.75 13.48 9.20
CA TRP A 436 2.42 13.46 9.77
C TRP A 436 1.59 14.59 9.16
N ILE A 437 0.39 14.28 8.72
CA ILE A 437 -0.62 15.25 8.35
C ILE A 437 -1.65 15.30 9.47
N THR A 438 -1.93 16.50 9.97
CA THR A 438 -2.80 16.73 11.14
C THR A 438 -3.83 17.80 10.83
N GLU A 439 -4.77 18.02 11.76
CA GLU A 439 -5.78 19.08 11.65
C GLU A 439 -6.59 19.02 10.36
N PHE A 440 -7.04 17.82 9.99
CA PHE A 440 -7.95 17.64 8.86
C PHE A 440 -9.27 18.40 9.08
N PRO A 441 -9.99 18.81 8.01
CA PRO A 441 -11.39 19.16 8.16
C PRO A 441 -12.19 18.03 8.81
N LEU A 442 -13.08 18.36 9.74
CA LEU A 442 -13.97 17.37 10.35
C LEU A 442 -15.00 16.86 9.34
N LEU A 443 -15.52 17.78 8.56
CA LEU A 443 -16.59 17.59 7.60
C LEU A 443 -16.19 18.10 6.22
N GLU A 444 -16.68 17.44 5.21
CA GLU A 444 -16.59 17.86 3.81
C GLU A 444 -18.01 18.00 3.22
N TRP A 445 -18.23 19.08 2.46
CA TRP A 445 -19.48 19.25 1.74
C TRP A 445 -19.52 18.36 0.50
N SER A 446 -20.54 17.52 0.40
CA SER A 446 -20.82 16.71 -0.80
C SER A 446 -21.84 17.43 -1.67
N ASP A 447 -21.42 17.89 -2.86
CA ASP A 447 -22.32 18.48 -3.87
C ASP A 447 -23.33 17.44 -4.39
N GLU A 448 -22.97 16.16 -4.43
CA GLU A 448 -23.79 15.05 -4.90
C GLU A 448 -24.92 14.75 -3.91
N GLU A 449 -24.58 14.65 -2.61
CA GLU A 449 -25.56 14.36 -1.56
C GLU A 449 -26.24 15.61 -0.99
N ASN A 450 -25.77 16.80 -1.37
CA ASN A 450 -26.21 18.11 -0.87
C ASN A 450 -26.25 18.18 0.67
N ARG A 451 -25.20 17.65 1.32
CA ARG A 451 -25.04 17.62 2.78
C ARG A 451 -23.57 17.50 3.18
N PHE A 452 -23.29 17.70 4.44
CA PHE A 452 -21.98 17.36 5.00
C PHE A 452 -21.80 15.85 5.12
N THR A 453 -20.58 15.39 4.84
CA THR A 453 -20.09 14.03 5.08
C THR A 453 -18.88 14.11 6.01
N ALA A 454 -18.64 13.07 6.80
CA ALA A 454 -17.44 13.02 7.62
C ALA A 454 -16.20 12.82 6.71
N MET A 455 -15.13 13.58 6.96
CA MET A 455 -13.89 13.40 6.20
C MET A 455 -13.24 12.04 6.48
N HIS A 456 -13.27 11.59 7.73
CA HIS A 456 -12.77 10.27 8.16
C HIS A 456 -13.94 9.34 8.51
N HIS A 457 -14.48 9.49 9.73
CA HIS A 457 -15.63 8.70 10.19
C HIS A 457 -16.44 9.45 11.26
N PRO A 458 -17.68 9.03 11.55
CA PRO A 458 -18.60 9.75 12.45
C PRO A 458 -18.15 9.84 13.91
N PHE A 459 -17.12 9.08 14.31
CA PHE A 459 -16.62 9.02 15.68
C PHE A 459 -15.37 9.88 15.90
N THR A 460 -14.96 10.67 14.91
CA THR A 460 -13.77 11.54 15.00
C THR A 460 -14.06 12.76 15.85
N MET A 461 -13.20 13.01 16.86
CA MET A 461 -13.33 14.16 17.78
C MET A 461 -12.95 15.45 17.05
N PRO A 462 -13.75 16.52 17.15
CA PRO A 462 -13.35 17.88 16.77
C PRO A 462 -12.17 18.37 17.63
N MET A 463 -11.40 19.35 17.12
CA MET A 463 -10.48 20.11 17.95
C MET A 463 -11.26 20.82 19.07
N ASP A 464 -10.72 20.87 20.29
CA ASP A 464 -11.41 21.40 21.46
C ASP A 464 -11.79 22.88 21.28
N GLU A 465 -10.91 23.67 20.67
CA GLU A 465 -11.14 25.08 20.37
C GLU A 465 -12.18 25.32 19.28
N ASP A 466 -12.45 24.33 18.42
CA ASP A 466 -13.39 24.43 17.30
C ASP A 466 -14.81 23.93 17.67
N LEU A 467 -15.02 23.35 18.86
CA LEU A 467 -16.34 22.87 19.31
C LEU A 467 -17.46 23.91 19.14
N PRO A 468 -17.27 25.21 19.46
CA PRO A 468 -18.33 26.22 19.25
C PRO A 468 -18.68 26.43 17.77
N LEU A 469 -17.80 26.10 16.82
CA LEU A 469 -18.04 26.25 15.39
C LEU A 469 -19.01 25.18 14.85
N LEU A 470 -19.23 24.08 15.56
CA LEU A 470 -20.22 23.07 15.17
C LEU A 470 -21.62 23.65 14.98
N ASP A 471 -21.96 24.73 15.71
CA ASP A 471 -23.27 25.40 15.60
C ASP A 471 -23.29 26.57 14.62
N THR A 472 -22.14 27.15 14.29
CA THR A 472 -22.06 28.42 13.55
C THR A 472 -21.43 28.28 12.17
N ASP A 473 -20.39 27.46 12.05
CA ASP A 473 -19.66 27.20 10.80
C ASP A 473 -19.05 25.79 10.79
N PRO A 474 -19.88 24.75 10.63
CA PRO A 474 -19.41 23.35 10.70
C PRO A 474 -18.38 23.01 9.64
N GLY A 475 -18.34 23.71 8.51
CA GLY A 475 -17.33 23.53 7.48
C GLY A 475 -15.92 24.00 7.84
N ALA A 476 -15.79 24.83 8.88
CA ALA A 476 -14.50 25.32 9.38
C ALA A 476 -13.92 24.47 10.53
N VAL A 477 -14.69 23.50 11.05
CA VAL A 477 -14.27 22.67 12.19
C VAL A 477 -13.16 21.72 11.77
N ARG A 478 -12.05 21.74 12.52
CA ARG A 478 -10.93 20.80 12.35
C ARG A 478 -11.13 19.56 13.22
N ALA A 479 -10.60 18.44 12.76
CA ALA A 479 -10.62 17.16 13.44
C ALA A 479 -9.31 16.91 14.20
N LYS A 480 -9.37 16.23 15.35
CA LYS A 480 -8.22 15.58 16.00
C LYS A 480 -7.86 14.29 15.24
N ALA A 481 -7.60 14.42 13.93
CA ALA A 481 -7.21 13.33 13.04
C ALA A 481 -5.77 13.51 12.57
N TYR A 482 -5.11 12.41 12.28
CA TYR A 482 -3.71 12.37 11.86
C TYR A 482 -3.45 11.17 10.97
N ASP A 483 -2.75 11.44 9.85
CA ASP A 483 -2.29 10.41 8.91
C ASP A 483 -0.78 10.43 8.84
N ILE A 484 -0.18 9.25 8.78
CA ILE A 484 1.24 9.08 8.50
C ILE A 484 1.45 8.77 7.03
N VAL A 485 2.24 9.60 6.39
CA VAL A 485 2.56 9.52 4.97
C VAL A 485 4.02 9.16 4.79
N LEU A 486 4.30 8.25 3.87
CA LEU A 486 5.63 7.86 3.43
C LEU A 486 5.71 7.98 1.91
N ASN A 487 6.62 8.84 1.41
CA ASN A 487 6.90 8.96 -0.03
C ASN A 487 5.64 9.15 -0.89
N GLY A 488 4.73 10.02 -0.47
CA GLY A 488 3.50 10.29 -1.22
C GLY A 488 2.38 9.26 -1.03
N THR A 489 2.55 8.31 -0.13
CA THR A 489 1.57 7.26 0.18
C THR A 489 1.17 7.33 1.65
N GLU A 490 -0.11 7.44 1.93
CA GLU A 490 -0.68 7.23 3.26
C GLU A 490 -0.48 5.77 3.67
N ILE A 491 0.35 5.53 4.68
CA ILE A 491 0.61 4.19 5.21
C ILE A 491 -0.25 3.86 6.43
N GLY A 492 -0.86 4.86 7.04
CA GLY A 492 -1.77 4.69 8.17
C GLY A 492 -2.44 6.00 8.55
N GLY A 493 -3.56 5.89 9.22
CA GLY A 493 -4.33 7.03 9.69
C GLY A 493 -5.14 6.71 10.95
N GLY A 494 -5.50 7.76 11.67
CA GLY A 494 -6.23 7.65 12.90
C GLY A 494 -6.80 8.95 13.42
N SER A 495 -7.45 8.88 14.57
CA SER A 495 -8.00 10.06 15.23
C SER A 495 -8.19 9.83 16.74
N VAL A 496 -8.37 10.90 17.48
CA VAL A 496 -9.03 10.85 18.77
C VAL A 496 -10.52 10.61 18.53
N ARG A 497 -11.15 9.79 19.38
CA ARG A 497 -12.58 9.44 19.24
C ARG A 497 -13.44 10.32 20.11
N ILE A 498 -14.65 10.60 19.64
CA ILE A 498 -15.68 11.25 20.47
C ILE A 498 -16.01 10.29 21.61
N HIS A 499 -15.92 10.78 22.85
CA HIS A 499 -16.31 10.07 24.06
C HIS A 499 -17.42 10.80 24.84
N GLN A 500 -17.85 11.96 24.36
CA GLN A 500 -18.91 12.78 24.91
C GLN A 500 -20.20 12.58 24.10
N ASN A 501 -21.27 12.17 24.77
CA ASN A 501 -22.54 11.82 24.11
C ASN A 501 -23.18 13.00 23.37
N ASP A 502 -23.11 14.22 23.94
CA ASP A 502 -23.66 15.43 23.33
C ASP A 502 -22.91 15.80 22.04
N VAL A 503 -21.58 15.68 22.02
CA VAL A 503 -20.78 15.90 20.80
C VAL A 503 -21.09 14.83 19.75
N GLN A 504 -21.27 13.58 20.17
CA GLN A 504 -21.60 12.48 19.25
C GLN A 504 -23.00 12.64 18.63
N GLU A 505 -23.99 13.02 19.44
CA GLU A 505 -25.35 13.33 18.94
C GLU A 505 -25.30 14.46 17.91
N LYS A 506 -24.56 15.55 18.21
CA LYS A 506 -24.38 16.68 17.31
C LYS A 506 -23.73 16.26 15.99
N MET A 507 -22.68 15.43 16.06
CA MET A 507 -22.02 14.93 14.87
C MET A 507 -22.97 14.12 13.98
N PHE A 508 -23.77 13.23 14.55
CA PHE A 508 -24.78 12.47 13.79
C PHE A 508 -25.83 13.38 13.16
N GLU A 509 -26.30 14.40 13.87
CA GLU A 509 -27.26 15.38 13.36
C GLU A 509 -26.71 16.10 12.12
N MET A 510 -25.45 16.57 12.16
CA MET A 510 -24.80 17.22 11.02
C MET A 510 -24.62 16.29 9.82
N LEU A 511 -24.42 15.01 10.06
CA LEU A 511 -24.34 13.97 9.01
C LEU A 511 -25.71 13.51 8.51
N GLY A 512 -26.81 14.13 8.99
CA GLY A 512 -28.17 13.84 8.54
C GLY A 512 -28.78 12.56 9.12
N PHE A 513 -28.24 12.04 10.23
CA PHE A 513 -28.86 10.92 10.94
C PHE A 513 -29.97 11.42 11.86
N THR A 514 -31.12 10.73 11.85
CA THR A 514 -32.08 10.85 12.95
C THR A 514 -31.57 10.05 14.16
N LYS A 515 -32.05 10.38 15.35
CA LYS A 515 -31.66 9.64 16.59
C LYS A 515 -31.99 8.15 16.50
N GLU A 516 -33.14 7.83 15.90
CA GLU A 516 -33.59 6.45 15.70
C GLU A 516 -32.63 5.69 14.76
N ARG A 517 -32.27 6.32 13.64
CA ARG A 517 -31.37 5.71 12.65
C ARG A 517 -29.94 5.56 13.17
N ALA A 518 -29.44 6.54 13.93
CA ALA A 518 -28.15 6.43 14.60
C ALA A 518 -28.15 5.28 15.61
N HIS A 519 -29.23 5.16 16.42
CA HIS A 519 -29.37 4.07 17.39
C HIS A 519 -29.58 2.69 16.72
N GLU A 520 -30.31 2.61 15.62
CA GLU A 520 -30.44 1.37 14.85
C GLU A 520 -29.09 0.82 14.37
N ARG A 521 -28.21 1.71 13.90
CA ARG A 521 -26.89 1.32 13.36
C ARG A 521 -25.84 1.13 14.44
N PHE A 522 -25.71 2.08 15.36
CA PHE A 522 -24.61 2.20 16.33
C PHE A 522 -25.08 2.10 17.77
N GLY A 523 -26.33 1.69 18.02
CA GLY A 523 -26.94 1.69 19.36
C GLY A 523 -26.12 0.94 20.39
N PHE A 524 -25.53 -0.19 20.04
CA PHE A 524 -24.70 -0.97 20.96
C PHE A 524 -23.44 -0.21 21.44
N LEU A 525 -22.84 0.65 20.60
CA LEU A 525 -21.73 1.51 20.98
C LEU A 525 -22.21 2.70 21.81
N LEU A 526 -23.30 3.37 21.37
CA LEU A 526 -23.90 4.50 22.10
C LEU A 526 -24.39 4.08 23.48
N ASP A 527 -24.92 2.89 23.61
CA ASP A 527 -25.34 2.32 24.90
C ASP A 527 -24.14 2.00 25.81
N ALA A 528 -23.05 1.49 25.25
CA ALA A 528 -21.82 1.27 26.01
C ALA A 528 -21.27 2.59 26.59
N PHE A 529 -21.36 3.69 25.87
CA PHE A 529 -20.89 5.01 26.32
C PHE A 529 -21.65 5.53 27.55
N LYS A 530 -22.88 5.09 27.78
CA LYS A 530 -23.67 5.46 28.97
C LYS A 530 -23.08 4.92 30.28
N TYR A 531 -22.24 3.89 30.22
CA TYR A 531 -21.62 3.26 31.38
C TYR A 531 -20.20 3.74 31.68
N GLY A 532 -19.78 4.83 31.05
CA GLY A 532 -18.46 5.44 31.22
C GLY A 532 -17.47 4.98 30.17
N VAL A 533 -17.09 5.89 29.30
CA VAL A 533 -16.08 5.67 28.25
C VAL A 533 -14.87 6.57 28.52
N PRO A 534 -13.66 6.02 28.54
CA PRO A 534 -12.45 6.84 28.64
C PRO A 534 -12.23 7.66 27.38
N PRO A 535 -11.55 8.82 27.43
CA PRO A 535 -10.94 9.40 26.24
C PRO A 535 -10.05 8.36 25.58
N HIS A 536 -10.17 8.18 24.27
CA HIS A 536 -9.41 7.17 23.56
C HIS A 536 -9.10 7.60 22.13
N ALA A 537 -8.05 7.03 21.58
CA ALA A 537 -7.55 7.34 20.25
C ALA A 537 -6.85 6.13 19.65
N GLY A 538 -6.78 6.06 18.34
CA GLY A 538 -6.14 4.94 17.68
C GLY A 538 -5.63 5.28 16.30
N LEU A 539 -4.95 4.29 15.71
CA LEU A 539 -4.39 4.37 14.37
C LEU A 539 -4.43 2.98 13.73
N ALA A 540 -4.58 2.92 12.43
CA ALA A 540 -4.44 1.70 11.66
C ALA A 540 -3.44 1.89 10.52
N TYR A 541 -2.43 1.00 10.44
CA TYR A 541 -1.56 0.92 9.27
C TYR A 541 -2.13 -0.05 8.25
N GLY A 542 -2.06 0.30 6.97
CA GLY A 542 -2.17 -0.67 5.89
C GLY A 542 -0.90 -1.51 5.80
N LEU A 543 -0.88 -2.72 6.38
CA LEU A 543 0.31 -3.58 6.37
C LEU A 543 0.80 -3.84 4.95
N ASP A 544 -0.11 -4.02 4.01
CA ASP A 544 0.20 -4.27 2.60
C ASP A 544 0.97 -3.10 1.98
N ARG A 545 0.49 -1.86 2.19
CA ARG A 545 1.16 -0.63 1.70
C ARG A 545 2.52 -0.42 2.37
N LEU A 546 2.60 -0.60 3.70
CA LEU A 546 3.85 -0.45 4.43
C LEU A 546 4.91 -1.40 3.89
N VAL A 547 4.58 -2.69 3.73
CA VAL A 547 5.51 -3.70 3.22
C VAL A 547 5.85 -3.44 1.75
N MET A 548 4.90 -3.01 0.92
CA MET A 548 5.12 -2.64 -0.48
C MET A 548 6.21 -1.56 -0.59
N LEU A 549 6.09 -0.48 0.20
CA LEU A 549 7.08 0.61 0.20
C LEU A 549 8.44 0.16 0.76
N MET A 550 8.46 -0.65 1.81
CA MET A 550 9.69 -1.21 2.37
C MET A 550 10.39 -2.15 1.36
N ALA A 551 9.63 -2.92 0.60
CA ALA A 551 10.13 -3.81 -0.45
C ALA A 551 10.44 -3.08 -1.77
N LYS A 552 10.09 -1.79 -1.89
CA LYS A 552 10.25 -0.95 -3.09
C LYS A 552 9.43 -1.43 -4.30
N GLU A 553 8.34 -2.13 -4.04
CA GLU A 553 7.41 -2.61 -5.05
C GLU A 553 6.40 -1.53 -5.46
N ASP A 554 5.84 -1.67 -6.66
CA ASP A 554 4.86 -0.73 -7.21
C ASP A 554 3.40 -1.20 -7.02
N SER A 555 3.22 -2.43 -6.50
CA SER A 555 1.91 -3.02 -6.27
C SER A 555 1.86 -3.83 -4.98
N ILE A 556 0.77 -3.69 -4.22
CA ILE A 556 0.54 -4.54 -3.03
C ILE A 556 0.36 -6.03 -3.40
N ARG A 557 0.06 -6.37 -4.66
CA ARG A 557 -0.03 -7.76 -5.12
C ARG A 557 1.30 -8.52 -5.03
N ASP A 558 2.42 -7.80 -5.06
CA ASP A 558 3.76 -8.41 -4.92
C ASP A 558 4.14 -8.72 -3.46
N VAL A 559 3.38 -8.19 -2.49
CA VAL A 559 3.57 -8.42 -1.05
C VAL A 559 2.42 -9.17 -0.38
N ILE A 560 1.42 -9.62 -1.14
CA ILE A 560 0.31 -10.46 -0.72
C ILE A 560 0.45 -11.84 -1.36
N ALA A 561 0.32 -12.92 -0.57
CA ALA A 561 0.52 -14.27 -1.07
C ALA A 561 -0.44 -14.64 -2.21
N PHE A 562 -1.73 -14.39 -2.02
CA PHE A 562 -2.80 -14.73 -2.97
C PHE A 562 -3.71 -13.51 -3.20
N PRO A 563 -3.26 -12.50 -3.98
CA PRO A 563 -4.05 -11.30 -4.25
C PRO A 563 -5.15 -11.57 -5.30
N LYS A 564 -6.14 -10.67 -5.33
CA LYS A 564 -7.12 -10.60 -6.42
C LYS A 564 -6.58 -9.71 -7.55
N VAL A 565 -7.06 -9.96 -8.78
CA VAL A 565 -6.84 -9.09 -9.94
C VAL A 565 -7.80 -7.89 -9.93
N LYS A 566 -7.70 -7.02 -10.93
CA LYS A 566 -8.44 -5.74 -10.99
C LYS A 566 -9.97 -5.87 -10.86
N ASP A 567 -10.54 -6.94 -11.35
CA ASP A 567 -11.98 -7.24 -11.29
C ASP A 567 -12.41 -7.97 -10.01
N ALA A 568 -11.54 -7.98 -8.99
CA ALA A 568 -11.72 -8.67 -7.72
C ALA A 568 -11.77 -10.21 -7.81
N SER A 569 -11.40 -10.81 -8.93
CA SER A 569 -11.34 -12.27 -9.09
C SER A 569 -9.99 -12.86 -8.70
N CYS A 570 -9.96 -14.16 -8.42
CA CYS A 570 -8.76 -14.95 -8.19
C CYS A 570 -8.56 -15.94 -9.35
N LEU A 571 -7.59 -15.67 -10.21
CA LEU A 571 -7.32 -16.50 -11.41
C LEU A 571 -6.87 -17.93 -11.07
N MET A 572 -6.32 -18.17 -9.87
CA MET A 572 -5.84 -19.47 -9.44
C MET A 572 -6.98 -20.37 -8.95
N THR A 573 -7.94 -19.82 -8.21
CA THR A 573 -9.05 -20.55 -7.60
C THR A 573 -10.38 -20.35 -8.33
N GLU A 574 -10.40 -19.47 -9.32
CA GLU A 574 -11.59 -19.07 -10.09
C GLU A 574 -12.71 -18.48 -9.19
N ALA A 575 -12.30 -17.87 -8.05
CA ALA A 575 -13.23 -17.18 -7.17
C ALA A 575 -13.43 -15.72 -7.64
N PRO A 576 -14.68 -15.16 -7.57
CA PRO A 576 -15.91 -15.83 -7.13
C PRO A 576 -16.43 -16.85 -8.17
N SER A 577 -17.13 -17.85 -7.69
CA SER A 577 -17.71 -18.90 -8.55
C SER A 577 -19.17 -19.16 -8.15
N PRO A 578 -19.98 -19.71 -9.06
CA PRO A 578 -21.32 -20.18 -8.73
C PRO A 578 -21.28 -21.20 -7.59
N VAL A 579 -22.35 -21.24 -6.80
CA VAL A 579 -22.57 -22.22 -5.74
C VAL A 579 -23.70 -23.19 -6.14
N ASP A 580 -23.74 -24.37 -5.51
CA ASP A 580 -24.78 -25.35 -5.79
C ASP A 580 -26.18 -24.82 -5.43
N ALA A 581 -27.17 -25.13 -6.26
CA ALA A 581 -28.56 -24.71 -6.04
C ALA A 581 -29.10 -25.14 -4.67
N ALA A 582 -28.71 -26.33 -4.18
CA ALA A 582 -29.08 -26.80 -2.85
C ALA A 582 -28.57 -25.90 -1.71
N GLN A 583 -27.40 -25.27 -1.88
CA GLN A 583 -26.87 -24.31 -0.91
C GLN A 583 -27.67 -23.02 -0.89
N LEU A 584 -28.13 -22.54 -2.06
CA LEU A 584 -28.99 -21.36 -2.16
C LEU A 584 -30.36 -21.64 -1.54
N GLU A 585 -30.96 -22.79 -1.84
CA GLU A 585 -32.25 -23.21 -1.26
C GLU A 585 -32.17 -23.29 0.27
N GLU A 586 -31.10 -23.87 0.82
CA GLU A 586 -30.87 -23.94 2.30
C GLU A 586 -30.77 -22.55 2.94
N LEU A 587 -30.24 -21.56 2.20
CA LEU A 587 -30.13 -20.17 2.64
C LEU A 587 -31.39 -19.35 2.36
N GLY A 588 -32.36 -19.89 1.62
CA GLY A 588 -33.54 -19.18 1.17
C GLY A 588 -33.21 -18.04 0.18
N LEU A 589 -32.21 -18.23 -0.66
CA LEU A 589 -31.74 -17.26 -1.65
C LEU A 589 -32.07 -17.74 -3.07
N GLU A 590 -32.39 -16.80 -3.92
CA GLU A 590 -32.57 -17.00 -5.36
C GLU A 590 -31.66 -16.04 -6.12
N VAL A 591 -30.97 -16.52 -7.14
CA VAL A 591 -30.14 -15.69 -8.02
C VAL A 591 -30.94 -15.37 -9.28
N GLU A 592 -31.21 -14.09 -9.51
CA GLU A 592 -31.82 -13.65 -10.77
C GLU A 592 -30.85 -13.94 -11.93
N PRO A 593 -31.33 -14.59 -13.03
CA PRO A 593 -30.50 -14.79 -14.21
C PRO A 593 -30.04 -13.43 -14.75
N GLN A 594 -28.74 -13.27 -14.92
CA GLN A 594 -28.23 -12.12 -15.67
C GLN A 594 -28.74 -12.24 -17.12
N ALA A 595 -29.29 -11.14 -17.66
CA ALA A 595 -29.57 -11.07 -19.09
C ALA A 595 -28.23 -11.32 -19.84
N GLU A 596 -28.22 -12.32 -20.72
CA GLU A 596 -27.10 -12.54 -21.63
C GLU A 596 -26.88 -11.22 -22.40
N GLU A 597 -25.74 -10.55 -22.18
CA GLU A 597 -25.32 -9.47 -23.07
C GLU A 597 -25.15 -10.11 -24.45
N GLU A 598 -26.05 -9.79 -25.38
CA GLU A 598 -25.89 -10.14 -26.79
C GLU A 598 -24.51 -9.58 -27.22
N THR A 599 -23.54 -10.47 -27.34
CA THR A 599 -22.30 -10.16 -28.04
C THR A 599 -22.65 -9.82 -29.47
N THR A 600 -22.89 -8.55 -29.74
CA THR A 600 -22.85 -8.05 -31.12
C THR A 600 -21.42 -8.22 -31.62
N GLU A 601 -21.19 -9.31 -32.37
CA GLU A 601 -20.04 -9.42 -33.27
C GLU A 601 -20.18 -8.30 -34.32
N GLU A 602 -19.34 -7.29 -34.25
CA GLU A 602 -18.95 -6.44 -35.37
C GLU A 602 -17.43 -6.45 -35.57
#